data_6742babbb85b3fab09a45a5591918b14
#
_entry.id   6742babbb85b3fab09a45a5591918b14
#
_cell.length_a   1.000
_cell.length_b   1.000
_cell.length_c   1.000
_cell.angle_alpha   90.00
_cell.angle_beta   90.00
_cell.angle_gamma   90.00
#
_symmetry.space_group_name_H-M   'P 1'
#
loop_
_entity.id
_entity.type
_entity.pdbx_description
1 polymer ?
#
loop_
_entity_poly.entity_id
_entity_poly.type
_entity_poly.pdbx_seq_one_letter_code
_entity_poly.pdbx_strand_id
1 'polypeptide(L)'
;MEAFFRTHAYLVEHTNAPVRRLLMDEIDWSHRMIGIKGTRGVGKTTFLLQYAKEHFPTNDKKCLYVNMNNFYFQKRGIADFAGDFYKNGGKVLLIDQIFKDPNWSQELRKCYDLYPNLKIVFTGSSVMRLKEENPELNGIVKSYNLRGFSFREFINLHTGLNLRPYTLEEILTN
;
A
#
# COMPACT_ATOMS: atom_id res chain seq x y z
N MET A 1 10.67 -17.33 -1.05
CA MET A 1 10.97 -15.89 -0.82
C MET A 1 11.69 -15.25 -2.00
N GLU A 2 12.74 -15.84 -2.55
CA GLU A 2 13.55 -15.26 -3.66
C GLU A 2 12.73 -14.91 -4.91
N ALA A 3 11.80 -15.77 -5.33
CA ALA A 3 10.92 -15.49 -6.48
C ALA A 3 10.06 -14.24 -6.27
N PHE A 4 9.59 -13.99 -5.05
CA PHE A 4 8.83 -12.78 -4.70
C PHE A 4 9.69 -11.52 -4.79
N PHE A 5 10.95 -11.58 -4.33
CA PHE A 5 11.87 -10.45 -4.46
C PHE A 5 12.20 -10.13 -5.93
N ARG A 6 12.37 -11.14 -6.78
CA ARG A 6 12.58 -10.92 -8.23
C ARG A 6 11.37 -10.25 -8.88
N THR A 7 10.16 -10.71 -8.55
CA THR A 7 8.93 -10.10 -9.04
C THR A 7 8.77 -8.66 -8.53
N HIS A 8 9.04 -8.43 -7.24
CA HIS A 8 9.02 -7.10 -6.65
C HIS A 8 9.98 -6.14 -7.37
N ALA A 9 11.25 -6.54 -7.51
CA ALA A 9 12.27 -5.73 -8.18
C ALA A 9 11.87 -5.37 -9.61
N TYR A 10 11.41 -6.36 -10.38
CA TYR A 10 10.92 -6.15 -11.74
C TYR A 10 9.77 -5.14 -11.79
N LEU A 11 8.75 -5.31 -10.94
CA LEU A 11 7.58 -4.43 -10.93
C LEU A 11 7.94 -3.01 -10.50
N VAL A 12 8.77 -2.84 -9.48
CA VAL A 12 9.23 -1.51 -9.01
C VAL A 12 10.03 -0.80 -10.10
N GLU A 13 10.95 -1.50 -10.75
CA GLU A 13 11.78 -0.95 -11.83
C GLU A 13 10.92 -0.45 -13.01
N HIS A 14 9.95 -1.29 -13.44
CA HIS A 14 9.09 -1.00 -14.60
C HIS A 14 7.85 -0.17 -14.25
N THR A 15 7.66 0.20 -12.97
CA THR A 15 6.55 1.08 -12.60
C THR A 15 6.84 2.49 -13.11
N ASN A 16 5.95 2.95 -13.99
CA ASN A 16 5.89 4.34 -14.42
C ASN A 16 4.64 4.98 -13.80
N ALA A 17 4.85 5.94 -12.88
CA ALA A 17 3.81 6.75 -12.28
C ALA A 17 4.00 8.19 -12.77
N PRO A 18 3.34 8.57 -13.89
CA PRO A 18 3.55 9.89 -14.51
C PRO A 18 3.09 11.04 -13.62
N VAL A 19 2.27 10.74 -12.62
CA VAL A 19 1.79 11.72 -11.62
C VAL A 19 1.95 11.13 -10.23
N ARG A 20 2.64 11.88 -9.37
CA ARG A 20 2.70 11.54 -7.95
C ARG A 20 1.38 11.93 -7.28
N ARG A 21 0.75 10.95 -6.64
CA ARG A 21 -0.55 11.12 -5.99
C ARG A 21 -0.40 11.91 -4.69
N LEU A 22 -1.26 12.91 -4.51
CA LEU A 22 -1.27 13.76 -3.30
C LEU A 22 -1.43 12.93 -2.02
N LEU A 23 -2.20 11.86 -2.07
CA LEU A 23 -2.38 10.94 -0.94
C LEU A 23 -1.04 10.41 -0.39
N MET A 24 0.03 10.34 -1.20
CA MET A 24 1.36 9.91 -0.75
C MET A 24 1.92 10.81 0.35
N ASP A 25 1.60 12.11 0.31
CA ASP A 25 2.00 13.12 1.30
C ASP A 25 1.01 13.25 2.46
N GLU A 26 -0.25 12.84 2.26
CA GLU A 26 -1.30 12.91 3.28
C GLU A 26 -1.29 11.73 4.26
N ILE A 27 -0.69 10.60 3.87
CA ILE A 27 -0.62 9.42 4.73
C ILE A 27 0.39 9.63 5.85
N ASP A 28 -0.05 9.39 7.08
CA ASP A 28 0.86 9.23 8.21
C ASP A 28 1.51 7.83 8.15
N TRP A 29 2.69 7.80 7.54
CA TRP A 29 3.48 6.58 7.37
C TRP A 29 4.12 6.05 8.66
N SER A 30 3.92 6.70 9.81
CA SER A 30 4.38 6.18 11.12
C SER A 30 3.56 4.98 11.57
N HIS A 31 2.31 4.85 11.11
CA HIS A 31 1.46 3.72 11.46
C HIS A 31 1.99 2.40 10.91
N ARG A 32 1.87 1.34 11.74
CA ARG A 32 2.31 -0.02 11.39
C ARG A 32 1.38 -0.76 10.43
N MET A 33 0.08 -0.44 10.47
CA MET A 33 -0.93 -1.11 9.66
C MET A 33 -1.75 -0.07 8.91
N ILE A 34 -1.58 0.01 7.58
CA ILE A 34 -2.19 1.03 6.73
C ILE A 34 -3.00 0.34 5.63
N GLY A 35 -4.29 0.69 5.55
CA GLY A 35 -5.19 0.20 4.50
C GLY A 35 -5.47 1.27 3.45
N ILE A 36 -5.17 1.00 2.19
CA ILE A 36 -5.46 1.87 1.04
C ILE A 36 -6.69 1.32 0.31
N LYS A 37 -7.82 2.01 0.44
CA LYS A 37 -9.06 1.67 -0.24
C LYS A 37 -9.23 2.47 -1.52
N GLY A 38 -9.98 1.94 -2.46
CA GLY A 38 -10.33 2.67 -3.68
C GLY A 38 -10.99 1.78 -4.72
N THR A 39 -11.66 2.39 -5.68
CA THR A 39 -12.32 1.68 -6.79
C THR A 39 -11.32 0.89 -7.65
N ARG A 40 -11.83 -0.07 -8.40
CA ARG A 40 -11.01 -0.79 -9.38
C ARG A 40 -10.47 0.21 -10.43
N GLY A 41 -9.21 0.05 -10.81
CA GLY A 41 -8.57 0.89 -11.83
C GLY A 41 -8.04 2.24 -11.32
N VAL A 42 -8.24 2.62 -10.06
CA VAL A 42 -7.81 3.93 -9.52
C VAL A 42 -6.29 4.08 -9.32
N GLY A 43 -5.53 2.99 -9.52
CA GLY A 43 -4.06 3.00 -9.42
C GLY A 43 -3.50 2.55 -8.07
N LYS A 44 -4.23 1.73 -7.28
CA LYS A 44 -3.74 1.24 -5.96
C LYS A 44 -2.43 0.44 -6.07
N THR A 45 -2.33 -0.45 -7.05
CA THR A 45 -1.11 -1.22 -7.31
C THR A 45 0.07 -0.30 -7.62
N THR A 46 -0.12 0.66 -8.55
CA THR A 46 0.88 1.66 -8.90
C THR A 46 1.29 2.50 -7.69
N PHE A 47 0.33 2.86 -6.84
CA PHE A 47 0.57 3.62 -5.60
C PHE A 47 1.49 2.86 -4.64
N LEU A 48 1.27 1.56 -4.41
CA LEU A 48 2.15 0.73 -3.57
C LEU A 48 3.56 0.60 -4.16
N LEU A 49 3.65 0.37 -5.47
CA LEU A 49 4.94 0.23 -6.15
C LEU A 49 5.71 1.56 -6.20
N GLN A 50 5.01 2.68 -6.36
CA GLN A 50 5.61 4.01 -6.26
C GLN A 50 6.16 4.28 -4.85
N TYR A 51 5.41 3.94 -3.80
CA TYR A 51 5.89 4.01 -2.42
C TYR A 51 7.18 3.21 -2.23
N ALA A 52 7.21 1.96 -2.73
CA ALA A 52 8.42 1.15 -2.67
C ALA A 52 9.58 1.81 -3.39
N LYS A 53 9.36 2.32 -4.60
CA LYS A 53 10.38 2.97 -5.44
C LYS A 53 10.96 4.24 -4.80
N GLU A 54 10.12 5.02 -4.11
CA GLU A 54 10.54 6.28 -3.47
C GLU A 54 11.31 6.07 -2.16
N HIS A 55 11.01 5.00 -1.41
CA HIS A 55 11.50 4.83 -0.04
C HIS A 55 12.53 3.72 0.14
N PHE A 56 12.67 2.83 -0.84
CA PHE A 56 13.58 1.69 -0.73
C PHE A 56 14.42 1.52 -2.00
N PRO A 57 15.74 1.31 -1.87
CA PRO A 57 16.55 0.86 -3.00
C PRO A 57 16.01 -0.46 -3.56
N THR A 58 16.04 -0.63 -4.87
CA THR A 58 15.44 -1.81 -5.56
C THR A 58 15.99 -3.16 -5.06
N ASN A 59 17.22 -3.18 -4.56
CA ASN A 59 17.88 -4.37 -4.02
C ASN A 59 17.75 -4.51 -2.49
N ASP A 60 17.03 -3.59 -1.83
CA ASP A 60 16.84 -3.65 -0.38
C ASP A 60 15.73 -4.66 -0.05
N LYS A 61 16.12 -5.80 0.54
CA LYS A 61 15.18 -6.85 0.97
C LYS A 61 14.32 -6.45 2.19
N LYS A 62 14.38 -5.21 2.65
CA LYS A 62 13.53 -4.70 3.74
C LYS A 62 12.11 -4.37 3.31
N CYS A 63 11.87 -4.14 2.02
CA CYS A 63 10.52 -3.92 1.47
C CYS A 63 10.18 -5.02 0.48
N LEU A 64 8.95 -5.52 0.55
CA LEU A 64 8.45 -6.54 -0.38
C LEU A 64 7.00 -6.26 -0.76
N TYR A 65 6.74 -6.19 -2.07
CA TYR A 65 5.39 -6.18 -2.64
C TYR A 65 4.95 -7.59 -3.00
N VAL A 66 3.73 -7.93 -2.63
CA VAL A 66 3.07 -9.18 -3.00
C VAL A 66 1.63 -8.92 -3.44
N ASN A 67 1.14 -9.75 -4.37
CA ASN A 67 -0.25 -9.73 -4.81
C ASN A 67 -0.95 -11.01 -4.38
N MET A 68 -2.12 -10.88 -3.75
CA MET A 68 -2.88 -12.01 -3.21
C MET A 68 -3.48 -12.92 -4.27
N ASN A 69 -3.42 -12.55 -5.58
CA ASN A 69 -3.74 -13.49 -6.66
C ASN A 69 -2.66 -14.56 -6.90
N ASN A 70 -1.49 -14.46 -6.24
CA ASN A 70 -0.46 -15.47 -6.37
C ASN A 70 -0.93 -16.80 -5.76
N PHE A 71 -0.76 -17.91 -6.49
CA PHE A 71 -1.15 -19.27 -6.06
C PHE A 71 -0.53 -19.70 -4.72
N TYR A 72 0.59 -19.11 -4.33
CA TYR A 72 1.20 -19.35 -3.03
C TYR A 72 0.22 -19.13 -1.88
N PHE A 73 -0.58 -18.05 -1.93
CA PHE A 73 -1.54 -17.68 -0.90
C PHE A 73 -2.81 -18.54 -0.87
N GLN A 74 -3.01 -19.41 -1.86
CA GLN A 74 -4.06 -20.43 -1.80
C GLN A 74 -3.75 -21.57 -0.81
N LYS A 75 -2.46 -21.76 -0.49
CA LYS A 75 -1.98 -22.87 0.37
C LYS A 75 -1.40 -22.39 1.69
N ARG A 76 -0.98 -21.14 1.80
CA ARG A 76 -0.34 -20.57 2.99
C ARG A 76 -0.94 -19.19 3.31
N GLY A 77 -1.21 -18.96 4.58
CA GLY A 77 -1.77 -17.69 5.06
C GLY A 77 -0.79 -16.51 4.98
N ILE A 78 -1.34 -15.32 5.09
CA ILE A 78 -0.58 -14.07 5.09
C ILE A 78 0.38 -14.02 6.29
N ALA A 79 -0.06 -14.48 7.47
CA ALA A 79 0.76 -14.43 8.68
C ALA A 79 1.99 -15.32 8.60
N ASP A 80 1.87 -16.52 8.01
CA ASP A 80 3.02 -17.41 7.77
C ASP A 80 4.03 -16.77 6.83
N PHE A 81 3.55 -16.20 5.72
CA PHE A 81 4.40 -15.49 4.76
C PHE A 81 5.09 -14.28 5.38
N ALA A 82 4.34 -13.48 6.13
CA ALA A 82 4.86 -12.32 6.85
C ALA A 82 5.92 -12.71 7.88
N GLY A 83 5.73 -13.86 8.54
CA GLY A 83 6.71 -14.41 9.48
C GLY A 83 8.02 -14.80 8.82
N ASP A 84 7.95 -15.49 7.67
CA ASP A 84 9.15 -15.83 6.90
C ASP A 84 9.88 -14.55 6.42
N PHE A 85 9.13 -13.55 5.95
CA PHE A 85 9.70 -12.27 5.55
C PHE A 85 10.36 -11.52 6.72
N TYR A 86 9.66 -11.44 7.87
CA TYR A 86 10.14 -10.76 9.07
C TYR A 86 11.42 -11.40 9.64
N LYS A 87 11.48 -12.75 9.71
CA LYS A 87 12.67 -13.49 10.16
C LYS A 87 13.89 -13.27 9.28
N ASN A 88 13.67 -12.98 7.99
CA ASN A 88 14.73 -12.64 7.05
C ASN A 88 15.08 -11.13 7.02
N GLY A 89 14.68 -10.37 8.02
CA GLY A 89 15.01 -8.95 8.17
C GLY A 89 14.07 -7.99 7.45
N GLY A 90 12.94 -8.48 6.91
CA GLY A 90 11.91 -7.66 6.28
C GLY A 90 11.31 -6.64 7.25
N LYS A 91 11.01 -5.45 6.76
CA LYS A 91 10.47 -4.33 7.55
C LYS A 91 9.12 -3.82 7.05
N VAL A 92 8.89 -3.82 5.75
CA VAL A 92 7.68 -3.30 5.12
C VAL A 92 7.14 -4.31 4.12
N LEU A 93 5.92 -4.80 4.37
CA LEU A 93 5.20 -5.71 3.48
C LEU A 93 4.04 -4.96 2.82
N LEU A 94 4.07 -4.89 1.49
CA LEU A 94 3.03 -4.28 0.67
C LEU A 94 2.15 -5.38 0.09
N ILE A 95 0.89 -5.45 0.53
CA ILE A 95 -0.04 -6.52 0.14
C ILE A 95 -1.13 -5.95 -0.77
N ASP A 96 -1.12 -6.34 -2.01
CA ASP A 96 -2.14 -5.92 -2.98
C ASP A 96 -3.31 -6.90 -3.06
N GLN A 97 -4.52 -6.36 -3.14
CA GLN A 97 -5.78 -7.11 -3.24
C GLN A 97 -6.05 -8.03 -2.03
N ILE A 98 -5.90 -7.51 -0.82
CA ILE A 98 -6.02 -8.26 0.45
C ILE A 98 -7.31 -9.11 0.54
N PHE A 99 -8.41 -8.64 -0.03
CA PHE A 99 -9.73 -9.26 -0.01
C PHE A 99 -9.81 -10.62 -0.74
N LYS A 100 -8.75 -11.03 -1.42
CA LYS A 100 -8.66 -12.36 -2.06
C LYS A 100 -8.48 -13.48 -1.03
N ASP A 101 -7.98 -13.18 0.15
CA ASP A 101 -7.98 -14.09 1.28
C ASP A 101 -9.27 -13.87 2.10
N PRO A 102 -10.14 -14.87 2.26
CA PRO A 102 -11.36 -14.71 3.06
C PRO A 102 -11.08 -14.43 4.54
N ASN A 103 -9.92 -14.84 5.06
CA ASN A 103 -9.52 -14.66 6.45
C ASN A 103 -8.54 -13.47 6.64
N TRP A 104 -8.44 -12.58 5.66
CA TRP A 104 -7.46 -11.50 5.61
C TRP A 104 -7.38 -10.66 6.89
N SER A 105 -8.51 -10.35 7.51
CA SER A 105 -8.57 -9.49 8.70
C SER A 105 -7.96 -10.17 9.93
N GLN A 106 -8.26 -11.45 10.12
CA GLN A 106 -7.69 -12.27 11.18
C GLN A 106 -6.18 -12.50 10.95
N GLU A 107 -5.77 -12.71 9.72
CA GLU A 107 -4.37 -12.86 9.35
C GLU A 107 -3.58 -11.55 9.60
N LEU A 108 -4.15 -10.39 9.26
CA LEU A 108 -3.55 -9.09 9.59
C LEU A 108 -3.45 -8.87 11.09
N ARG A 109 -4.48 -9.26 11.86
CA ARG A 109 -4.44 -9.21 13.33
C ARG A 109 -3.30 -10.05 13.88
N LYS A 110 -3.14 -11.30 13.41
CA LYS A 110 -2.02 -12.16 13.78
C LYS A 110 -0.67 -11.50 13.44
N CYS A 111 -0.53 -10.93 12.26
CA CYS A 111 0.70 -10.21 11.89
C CYS A 111 1.02 -9.07 12.85
N TYR A 112 0.00 -8.29 13.23
CA TYR A 112 0.15 -7.17 14.15
C TYR A 112 0.65 -7.62 15.53
N ASP A 113 0.11 -8.71 16.04
CA ASP A 113 0.45 -9.24 17.37
C ASP A 113 1.82 -9.94 17.38
N LEU A 114 2.13 -10.72 16.34
CA LEU A 114 3.35 -11.55 16.29
C LEU A 114 4.59 -10.80 15.81
N TYR A 115 4.44 -9.77 14.98
CA TYR A 115 5.58 -9.10 14.31
C TYR A 115 5.62 -7.59 14.62
N PRO A 116 6.03 -7.18 15.84
CA PRO A 116 5.89 -5.82 16.34
C PRO A 116 6.64 -4.75 15.52
N ASN A 117 7.70 -5.13 14.81
CA ASN A 117 8.49 -4.22 13.98
C ASN A 117 8.19 -4.33 12.49
N LEU A 118 7.15 -5.09 12.11
CA LEU A 118 6.71 -5.19 10.72
C LEU A 118 5.64 -4.15 10.43
N LYS A 119 5.87 -3.35 9.40
CA LYS A 119 4.85 -2.48 8.81
C LYS A 119 4.16 -3.21 7.68
N ILE A 120 2.83 -3.16 7.64
CA ILE A 120 2.03 -3.71 6.54
C ILE A 120 1.18 -2.60 5.93
N VAL A 121 1.32 -2.42 4.62
CA VAL A 121 0.45 -1.56 3.82
C VAL A 121 -0.31 -2.44 2.85
N PHE A 122 -1.63 -2.40 2.89
CA PHE A 122 -2.45 -3.26 2.05
C PHE A 122 -3.49 -2.50 1.25
N THR A 123 -3.90 -3.06 0.11
CA THR A 123 -4.96 -2.49 -0.71
C THR A 123 -6.25 -3.28 -0.61
N GLY A 124 -7.36 -2.53 -0.63
CA GLY A 124 -8.69 -3.09 -0.61
C GLY A 124 -9.65 -2.40 -1.57
N SER A 125 -10.84 -2.98 -1.72
CA SER A 125 -11.96 -2.37 -2.45
C SER A 125 -12.49 -1.14 -1.72
N SER A 126 -13.13 -0.20 -2.45
CA SER A 126 -13.78 0.97 -1.86
C SER A 126 -14.94 0.61 -0.93
N VAL A 127 -15.60 -0.53 -1.19
CA VAL A 127 -16.73 -1.03 -0.38
C VAL A 127 -16.31 -1.77 0.89
N MET A 128 -15.01 -2.03 1.10
CA MET A 128 -14.53 -2.66 2.32
C MET A 128 -14.78 -1.76 3.54
N ARG A 129 -15.59 -2.24 4.46
CA ARG A 129 -15.82 -1.63 5.77
C ARG A 129 -14.81 -2.19 6.77
N LEU A 130 -13.60 -1.60 6.77
CA LEU A 130 -12.46 -2.14 7.51
C LEU A 130 -12.69 -2.24 9.02
N LYS A 131 -13.49 -1.35 9.61
CA LYS A 131 -13.70 -1.30 11.06
C LYS A 131 -15.04 -1.89 11.48
N GLU A 132 -16.09 -1.68 10.68
CA GLU A 132 -17.45 -2.08 11.02
C GLU A 132 -17.65 -3.60 10.89
N GLU A 133 -17.04 -4.22 9.88
CA GLU A 133 -17.17 -5.65 9.58
C GLU A 133 -16.00 -6.49 10.13
N ASN A 134 -14.95 -5.84 10.64
CA ASN A 134 -13.73 -6.51 11.13
C ASN A 134 -13.30 -5.89 12.47
N PRO A 135 -14.00 -6.21 13.56
CA PRO A 135 -13.76 -5.63 14.89
C PRO A 135 -12.34 -5.91 15.40
N GLU A 136 -11.71 -7.02 14.98
CA GLU A 136 -10.33 -7.37 15.31
C GLU A 136 -9.29 -6.36 14.79
N LEU A 137 -9.66 -5.54 13.83
CA LEU A 137 -8.79 -4.49 13.27
C LEU A 137 -8.99 -3.11 13.89
N ASN A 138 -9.95 -3.00 14.82
CA ASN A 138 -10.22 -1.73 15.50
C ASN A 138 -9.00 -1.26 16.29
N GLY A 139 -8.65 0.01 16.13
CA GLY A 139 -7.50 0.63 16.80
C GLY A 139 -6.13 0.32 16.21
N ILE A 140 -6.01 -0.68 15.34
CA ILE A 140 -4.72 -1.08 14.76
C ILE A 140 -4.52 -0.66 13.30
N VAL A 141 -5.61 -0.48 12.54
CA VAL A 141 -5.54 -0.09 11.12
C VAL A 141 -5.90 1.37 10.94
N LYS A 142 -5.04 2.11 10.25
CA LYS A 142 -5.37 3.43 9.68
C LYS A 142 -5.72 3.27 8.21
N SER A 143 -6.93 3.73 7.82
CA SER A 143 -7.39 3.57 6.44
C SER A 143 -7.48 4.89 5.71
N TYR A 144 -7.09 4.87 4.43
CA TYR A 144 -7.13 6.01 3.51
C TYR A 144 -7.84 5.62 2.23
N ASN A 145 -8.44 6.60 1.56
CA ASN A 145 -9.15 6.40 0.30
C ASN A 145 -8.34 6.99 -0.86
N LEU A 146 -7.84 6.13 -1.74
CA LEU A 146 -7.29 6.56 -3.02
C LEU A 146 -8.46 6.80 -3.99
N ARG A 147 -8.69 8.06 -4.31
CA ARG A 147 -9.74 8.51 -5.24
C ARG A 147 -9.18 8.58 -6.66
N GLY A 148 -10.03 8.91 -7.66
CA GLY A 148 -9.58 9.31 -8.99
C GLY A 148 -8.61 10.50 -8.92
N PHE A 149 -8.02 10.86 -10.05
CA PHE A 149 -7.17 12.06 -10.10
C PHE A 149 -7.95 13.30 -9.67
N SER A 150 -7.34 14.12 -8.82
CA SER A 150 -7.80 15.49 -8.61
C SER A 150 -7.59 16.31 -9.90
N PHE A 151 -8.27 17.44 -10.02
CA PHE A 151 -8.10 18.32 -11.18
C PHE A 151 -6.63 18.74 -11.39
N ARG A 152 -5.91 19.01 -10.31
CA ARG A 152 -4.48 19.32 -10.34
C ARG A 152 -3.63 18.14 -10.82
N GLU A 153 -3.85 16.94 -10.29
CA GLU A 153 -3.16 15.71 -10.74
C GLU A 153 -3.44 15.46 -12.23
N PHE A 154 -4.67 15.72 -12.68
CA PHE A 154 -5.04 15.62 -14.08
C PHE A 154 -4.29 16.66 -14.96
N ILE A 155 -4.20 17.92 -14.53
CA ILE A 155 -3.41 18.94 -15.24
C ILE A 155 -1.95 18.52 -15.30
N ASN A 156 -1.35 18.11 -14.17
CA ASN A 156 0.04 17.67 -14.12
C ASN A 156 0.31 16.50 -15.09
N LEU A 157 -0.64 15.55 -15.19
CA LEU A 157 -0.54 14.43 -16.10
C LEU A 157 -0.50 14.87 -17.57
N HIS A 158 -1.36 15.83 -17.96
CA HIS A 158 -1.49 16.24 -19.36
C HIS A 158 -0.48 17.30 -19.81
N THR A 159 0.00 18.11 -18.89
CA THR A 159 0.88 19.24 -19.23
C THR A 159 2.35 18.98 -18.87
N GLY A 160 2.63 17.95 -18.07
CA GLY A 160 3.96 17.72 -17.50
C GLY A 160 4.37 18.76 -16.45
N LEU A 161 3.46 19.65 -16.05
CA LEU A 161 3.69 20.62 -14.99
C LEU A 161 3.70 19.89 -13.64
N ASN A 162 4.36 20.47 -12.65
CA ASN A 162 4.36 19.99 -11.27
C ASN A 162 3.69 21.02 -10.36
N LEU A 163 2.39 21.25 -10.60
CA LEU A 163 1.61 22.19 -9.81
C LEU A 163 1.46 21.67 -8.38
N ARG A 164 1.86 22.46 -7.39
CA ARG A 164 1.68 22.16 -5.98
C ARG A 164 0.26 22.51 -5.49
N PRO A 165 -0.20 21.93 -4.38
CA PRO A 165 -1.41 22.40 -3.71
C PRO A 165 -1.20 23.85 -3.23
N TYR A 166 -2.22 24.69 -3.42
CA TYR A 166 -2.30 25.99 -2.76
C TYR A 166 -2.94 25.83 -1.38
N THR A 167 -2.45 26.58 -0.41
CA THR A 167 -3.13 26.73 0.88
C THR A 167 -4.35 27.62 0.74
N LEU A 168 -5.27 27.55 1.69
CA LEU A 168 -6.45 28.44 1.70
C LEU A 168 -6.03 29.91 1.74
N GLU A 169 -4.99 30.23 2.49
CA GLU A 169 -4.46 31.59 2.59
C GLU A 169 -3.94 32.09 1.24
N GLU A 170 -3.17 31.26 0.53
CA GLU A 170 -2.69 31.61 -0.83
C GLU A 170 -3.82 31.82 -1.82
N ILE A 171 -4.94 31.08 -1.68
CA ILE A 171 -6.12 31.24 -2.56
C ILE A 171 -6.88 32.54 -2.24
N LEU A 172 -6.94 32.94 -0.97
CA LEU A 172 -7.67 34.13 -0.54
C LEU A 172 -6.90 35.43 -0.72
N THR A 173 -5.57 35.37 -0.87
CA THR A 173 -4.69 36.54 -1.00
C THR A 173 -4.31 36.84 -2.45
N ASN A 174 -4.63 35.97 -3.40
CA ASN A 174 -4.49 36.17 -4.85
C ASN A 174 -5.84 36.40 -5.51
#